data_3c82722af244a2853467f29cb2f17ccf
#
_entry.id   3c82722af244a2853467f29cb2f17ccf
#
_cell.length_a   1.000
_cell.length_b   1.000
_cell.length_c   1.000
_cell.angle_alpha   90.00
_cell.angle_beta   90.00
_cell.angle_gamma   90.00
#
_symmetry.space_group_name_H-M   'P 1'
#
loop_
_entity.id
_entity.type
_entity.pdbx_description
1 polymer ?
#
loop_
_entity_poly.entity_id
_entity_poly.type
_entity_poly.pdbx_seq_one_letter_code
_entity_poly.pdbx_strand_id
1 'polypeptide(L)'
;MKKLHFGVLISMMIVSCGDFVSNDTDGISDTVYVPLQGLDQVAIVDVDSGEVDTINIDYSQGSNTPHFIVIDEINRYWFVTTISSGYVGCYNLDTDELIDTVLVGDSPALMALNESSAKLYVSRMMPMGGMMTGAVSTIINEIDYSNPVDMFSSNEFEVSSPAPHGLAINQEGSEIYVISNTADWLYKIIIPENEETEQIVGVVMDVNSPNIEFSNIEVDRLKPIQCVSVNNSLLVVTCSAGITYDLYSGNDTIPGHIQLWDTVTMTLLDTVQFNWKSKPWHIINSPVNEEAFVALSGDNLYPRSAGVACLTYASDTLAINWETYSEDFEALHGIDVSADGKNLFVSGRGDGNLHIFHADSGEKIKSISLGHNPSAAGISTVYK
;
A
#
# COMPACT_ATOMS: atom_id res chain seq x y z
N MET A 1 -71.01 54.42 -26.92
CA MET A 1 -70.48 53.38 -26.02
C MET A 1 -69.04 53.10 -26.38
N LYS A 2 -68.09 53.67 -25.65
CA LYS A 2 -66.65 53.49 -25.85
C LYS A 2 -66.17 52.41 -24.86
N LYS A 3 -65.59 51.29 -25.39
CA LYS A 3 -64.96 50.27 -24.59
C LYS A 3 -63.49 50.68 -24.36
N LEU A 4 -63.12 50.86 -23.08
CA LEU A 4 -61.77 51.07 -22.63
C LEU A 4 -61.07 49.72 -22.53
N HIS A 5 -59.91 49.57 -23.17
CA HIS A 5 -59.03 48.43 -23.00
C HIS A 5 -57.95 48.82 -22.01
N PHE A 6 -57.91 48.12 -20.86
CA PHE A 6 -56.82 48.21 -19.88
C PHE A 6 -55.77 47.16 -20.26
N GLY A 7 -54.62 47.65 -20.69
CA GLY A 7 -53.47 46.79 -20.91
C GLY A 7 -52.68 46.71 -19.60
N VAL A 8 -52.51 45.50 -19.06
CA VAL A 8 -51.67 45.21 -17.91
C VAL A 8 -50.28 44.88 -18.47
N LEU A 9 -49.31 45.73 -18.18
CA LEU A 9 -47.89 45.48 -18.42
C LEU A 9 -47.35 44.67 -17.23
N ILE A 10 -47.06 43.36 -17.48
CA ILE A 10 -46.32 42.55 -16.52
C ILE A 10 -44.82 42.73 -16.80
N SER A 11 -44.15 43.47 -15.91
CA SER A 11 -42.69 43.58 -15.89
C SER A 11 -42.12 42.31 -15.24
N MET A 12 -41.51 41.46 -16.08
CA MET A 12 -40.75 40.32 -15.60
C MET A 12 -39.38 40.79 -15.09
N MET A 13 -39.21 40.95 -13.78
CA MET A 13 -37.90 41.03 -13.15
C MET A 13 -37.23 39.64 -13.22
N ILE A 14 -36.24 39.49 -14.07
CA ILE A 14 -35.32 38.38 -14.01
C ILE A 14 -34.35 38.68 -12.84
N VAL A 15 -34.60 38.06 -11.68
CA VAL A 15 -33.61 38.01 -10.62
C VAL A 15 -32.65 36.89 -11.01
N SER A 16 -31.48 37.26 -11.49
CA SER A 16 -30.35 36.36 -11.60
C SER A 16 -29.86 36.08 -10.19
N CYS A 17 -30.32 35.00 -9.59
CA CYS A 17 -29.61 34.35 -8.48
C CYS A 17 -28.35 33.70 -9.04
N GLY A 18 -27.25 34.43 -9.02
CA GLY A 18 -25.96 33.81 -9.04
C GLY A 18 -25.75 33.19 -7.68
N ASP A 19 -26.01 31.89 -7.57
CA ASP A 19 -25.51 31.13 -6.45
C ASP A 19 -23.98 31.07 -6.57
N PHE A 20 -23.32 32.04 -5.93
CA PHE A 20 -21.97 31.83 -5.43
C PHE A 20 -22.10 30.82 -4.30
N VAL A 21 -22.04 29.54 -4.63
CA VAL A 21 -21.61 28.55 -3.66
C VAL A 21 -20.12 28.80 -3.51
N SER A 22 -19.76 29.60 -2.50
CA SER A 22 -18.42 29.52 -1.92
C SER A 22 -18.34 28.15 -1.32
N ASN A 23 -17.65 27.22 -1.99
CA ASN A 23 -17.11 26.05 -1.33
C ASN A 23 -15.97 26.55 -0.43
N ASP A 24 -16.31 27.21 0.66
CA ASP A 24 -15.47 27.24 1.84
C ASP A 24 -15.62 25.84 2.48
N THR A 25 -14.91 24.87 1.97
CA THR A 25 -14.48 23.71 2.74
C THR A 25 -13.36 24.25 3.63
N ASP A 26 -13.74 24.70 4.83
CA ASP A 26 -12.80 25.18 5.83
C ASP A 26 -11.72 24.09 6.06
N GLY A 27 -10.59 24.21 5.37
CA GLY A 27 -9.31 23.61 5.75
C GLY A 27 -9.22 22.08 5.83
N ILE A 28 -10.19 21.35 5.28
CA ILE A 28 -10.16 19.86 5.26
C ILE A 28 -9.72 19.40 3.89
N SER A 29 -8.60 18.68 3.84
CA SER A 29 -8.04 18.14 2.59
C SER A 29 -7.53 16.72 2.78
N ASP A 30 -7.25 16.03 1.67
CA ASP A 30 -6.48 14.78 1.73
C ASP A 30 -5.08 15.07 2.28
N THR A 31 -4.70 14.37 3.34
CA THR A 31 -3.35 14.41 3.93
C THR A 31 -2.67 13.07 3.71
N VAL A 32 -1.50 13.10 3.09
CA VAL A 32 -0.72 11.87 2.77
C VAL A 32 0.51 11.79 3.65
N TYR A 33 0.65 10.67 4.35
CA TYR A 33 1.83 10.34 5.14
C TYR A 33 2.79 9.50 4.30
N VAL A 34 4.02 9.99 4.15
CA VAL A 34 5.02 9.38 3.29
C VAL A 34 6.30 9.09 4.06
N PRO A 35 6.68 7.82 4.29
CA PRO A 35 7.94 7.48 4.91
C PRO A 35 9.10 7.78 3.96
N LEU A 36 10.08 8.55 4.43
CA LEU A 36 11.27 8.97 3.71
C LEU A 36 12.48 8.19 4.23
N GLN A 37 12.72 7.01 3.66
CA GLN A 37 13.73 6.06 4.12
C GLN A 37 15.15 6.65 4.14
N GLY A 38 15.47 7.46 3.14
CA GLY A 38 16.80 8.07 3.00
C GLY A 38 17.09 9.21 3.98
N LEU A 39 16.05 9.69 4.68
CA LEU A 39 16.13 10.85 5.56
C LEU A 39 15.79 10.52 7.02
N ASP A 40 15.37 9.28 7.33
CA ASP A 40 14.82 8.90 8.63
C ASP A 40 13.66 9.82 9.07
N GLN A 41 12.76 10.14 8.14
CA GLN A 41 11.63 11.05 8.36
C GLN A 41 10.32 10.45 7.82
N VAL A 42 9.21 11.01 8.28
CA VAL A 42 7.90 10.89 7.62
C VAL A 42 7.49 12.29 7.16
N ALA A 43 7.17 12.43 5.88
CA ALA A 43 6.53 13.62 5.35
C ALA A 43 5.03 13.54 5.56
N ILE A 44 4.43 14.67 5.95
CA ILE A 44 2.99 14.90 6.04
C ILE A 44 2.66 15.93 4.97
N VAL A 45 1.93 15.50 3.96
CA VAL A 45 1.65 16.31 2.76
C VAL A 45 0.19 16.71 2.76
N ASP A 46 -0.08 17.99 2.86
CA ASP A 46 -1.40 18.56 2.53
C ASP A 46 -1.54 18.59 1.00
N VAL A 47 -2.49 17.83 0.48
CA VAL A 47 -2.63 17.64 -0.95
C VAL A 47 -3.08 18.91 -1.66
N ASP A 48 -3.98 19.69 -1.05
CA ASP A 48 -4.57 20.88 -1.69
C ASP A 48 -3.55 22.02 -1.79
N SER A 49 -2.92 22.38 -0.68
CA SER A 49 -1.90 23.44 -0.63
C SER A 49 -0.57 23.03 -1.24
N GLY A 50 -0.24 21.73 -1.18
CA GLY A 50 1.06 21.19 -1.54
C GLY A 50 2.14 21.46 -0.48
N GLU A 51 1.75 21.85 0.74
CA GLU A 51 2.67 21.99 1.86
C GLU A 51 3.16 20.62 2.34
N VAL A 52 4.43 20.57 2.74
CA VAL A 52 5.10 19.35 3.21
C VAL A 52 5.76 19.64 4.53
N ASP A 53 5.19 19.08 5.60
CA ASP A 53 5.80 19.02 6.92
C ASP A 53 6.55 17.70 7.11
N THR A 54 7.49 17.64 8.06
CA THR A 54 8.26 16.41 8.32
C THR A 54 8.43 16.12 9.80
N ILE A 55 8.33 14.84 10.16
CA ILE A 55 8.61 14.31 11.49
C ILE A 55 9.88 13.46 11.41
N ASN A 56 10.83 13.71 12.32
CA ASN A 56 12.01 12.87 12.45
C ASN A 56 11.65 11.57 13.18
N ILE A 57 12.14 10.45 12.63
CA ILE A 57 12.01 9.12 13.23
C ILE A 57 13.35 8.78 13.90
N ASP A 58 13.35 8.75 15.22
CA ASP A 58 14.56 8.54 16.04
C ASP A 58 14.25 7.57 17.20
N TYR A 59 14.11 6.28 16.87
CA TYR A 59 13.83 5.22 17.84
C TYR A 59 15.09 4.53 18.35
N SER A 60 16.21 4.68 17.64
CA SER A 60 17.48 4.03 17.98
C SER A 60 18.69 4.88 17.60
N GLN A 61 19.86 4.54 18.17
CA GLN A 61 21.14 5.13 17.76
C GLN A 61 21.56 4.55 16.39
N GLY A 62 21.25 5.21 15.32
CA GLY A 62 21.56 4.79 13.95
C GLY A 62 20.41 5.08 12.99
N SER A 63 20.50 4.58 11.78
CA SER A 63 19.40 4.73 10.82
C SER A 63 18.18 3.94 11.26
N ASN A 64 17.00 4.52 11.13
CA ASN A 64 15.72 3.88 11.41
C ASN A 64 15.09 3.30 10.13
N THR A 65 15.21 3.98 9.01
CA THR A 65 14.67 3.58 7.70
C THR A 65 13.15 3.34 7.76
N PRO A 66 12.33 4.37 7.96
CA PRO A 66 10.87 4.23 7.97
C PRO A 66 10.38 3.70 6.62
N HIS A 67 9.44 2.74 6.61
CA HIS A 67 9.13 2.00 5.39
C HIS A 67 7.66 1.97 5.00
N PHE A 68 6.77 1.69 5.92
CA PHE A 68 5.34 1.54 5.63
C PHE A 68 4.50 2.20 6.70
N ILE A 69 3.41 2.85 6.29
CA ILE A 69 2.47 3.52 7.18
C ILE A 69 1.09 2.90 7.03
N VAL A 70 0.37 2.79 8.14
CA VAL A 70 -1.08 2.54 8.19
C VAL A 70 -1.72 3.51 9.14
N ILE A 71 -2.97 3.89 8.88
CA ILE A 71 -3.76 4.84 9.68
C ILE A 71 -4.99 4.13 10.22
N ASP A 72 -5.19 4.23 11.52
CA ASP A 72 -6.41 3.87 12.23
C ASP A 72 -7.25 5.14 12.43
N GLU A 73 -8.19 5.38 11.53
CA GLU A 73 -9.05 6.56 11.59
C GLU A 73 -10.07 6.47 12.73
N ILE A 74 -10.46 5.26 13.15
CA ILE A 74 -11.43 5.03 14.21
C ILE A 74 -10.84 5.45 15.56
N ASN A 75 -9.63 4.97 15.87
CA ASN A 75 -8.95 5.23 17.14
C ASN A 75 -8.04 6.46 17.09
N ARG A 76 -7.88 7.09 15.93
CA ARG A 76 -7.07 8.29 15.68
C ARG A 76 -5.59 8.10 15.93
N TYR A 77 -5.02 7.02 15.34
CA TYR A 77 -3.58 6.73 15.36
C TYR A 77 -3.03 6.50 13.96
N TRP A 78 -1.73 6.71 13.80
CA TRP A 78 -0.99 6.21 12.66
C TRP A 78 0.26 5.47 13.13
N PHE A 79 0.65 4.47 12.35
CA PHE A 79 1.77 3.59 12.67
C PHE A 79 2.78 3.59 11.55
N VAL A 80 4.07 3.45 11.91
CA VAL A 80 5.16 3.35 10.94
C VAL A 80 6.13 2.24 11.32
N THR A 81 6.48 1.38 10.34
CA THR A 81 7.56 0.40 10.48
C THR A 81 8.91 1.04 10.21
N THR A 82 9.95 0.59 10.93
CA THR A 82 11.33 1.03 10.72
C THR A 82 12.26 -0.17 10.48
N ILE A 83 12.68 -0.36 9.22
CA ILE A 83 13.41 -1.55 8.77
C ILE A 83 14.73 -1.73 9.53
N SER A 84 15.54 -0.68 9.66
CA SER A 84 16.90 -0.79 10.19
C SER A 84 16.93 -0.88 11.70
N SER A 85 15.99 -0.23 12.39
CA SER A 85 15.93 -0.25 13.86
C SER A 85 15.02 -1.33 14.45
N GLY A 86 14.12 -1.90 13.64
CA GLY A 86 13.29 -3.03 14.06
C GLY A 86 12.07 -2.66 14.89
N TYR A 87 11.61 -1.42 14.84
CA TYR A 87 10.48 -0.92 15.62
C TYR A 87 9.25 -0.66 14.76
N VAL A 88 8.11 -0.64 15.45
CA VAL A 88 6.87 0.02 15.01
C VAL A 88 6.60 1.17 15.96
N GLY A 89 6.40 2.36 15.42
CA GLY A 89 5.99 3.55 16.18
C GLY A 89 4.50 3.79 16.03
N CYS A 90 3.86 4.26 17.11
CA CYS A 90 2.48 4.73 17.16
C CYS A 90 2.44 6.23 17.43
N TYR A 91 1.69 6.95 16.63
CA TYR A 91 1.53 8.39 16.72
C TYR A 91 0.05 8.77 16.82
N ASN A 92 -0.21 9.87 17.50
CA ASN A 92 -1.54 10.47 17.50
C ASN A 92 -1.84 11.11 16.13
N LEU A 93 -2.97 10.79 15.52
CA LEU A 93 -3.32 11.27 14.18
C LEU A 93 -3.65 12.79 14.14
N ASP A 94 -4.10 13.36 15.25
CA ASP A 94 -4.49 14.77 15.31
C ASP A 94 -3.33 15.71 15.62
N THR A 95 -2.33 15.23 16.38
CA THR A 95 -1.18 16.05 16.83
C THR A 95 0.14 15.65 16.21
N ASP A 96 0.17 14.48 15.55
CA ASP A 96 1.36 13.84 14.98
C ASP A 96 2.50 13.61 16.01
N GLU A 97 2.15 13.57 17.31
CA GLU A 97 3.09 13.29 18.39
C GLU A 97 3.27 11.78 18.60
N LEU A 98 4.50 11.37 18.82
CA LEU A 98 4.84 9.97 19.16
C LEU A 98 4.19 9.60 20.50
N ILE A 99 3.46 8.49 20.53
CA ILE A 99 2.83 7.94 21.73
C ILE A 99 3.70 6.84 22.33
N ASP A 100 4.06 5.83 21.52
CA ASP A 100 4.84 4.68 21.97
C ASP A 100 5.57 4.00 20.79
N THR A 101 6.50 3.10 21.12
CA THR A 101 7.22 2.27 20.15
C THR A 101 7.33 0.83 20.65
N VAL A 102 7.17 -0.14 19.77
CA VAL A 102 7.38 -1.55 20.10
C VAL A 102 8.47 -2.15 19.24
N LEU A 103 9.43 -2.83 19.87
CA LEU A 103 10.47 -3.59 19.17
C LEU A 103 9.88 -4.91 18.69
N VAL A 104 9.82 -5.11 17.38
CA VAL A 104 9.35 -6.36 16.75
C VAL A 104 10.50 -7.19 16.18
N GLY A 105 11.70 -6.62 16.09
CA GLY A 105 12.91 -7.28 15.61
C GLY A 105 13.24 -6.98 14.17
N ASP A 106 14.06 -7.81 13.55
CA ASP A 106 14.70 -7.51 12.26
C ASP A 106 13.72 -7.22 11.13
N SER A 107 13.91 -6.07 10.48
CA SER A 107 13.33 -5.67 9.20
C SER A 107 11.79 -5.76 9.12
N PRO A 108 11.04 -5.11 10.03
CA PRO A 108 9.60 -4.98 9.85
C PRO A 108 9.30 -4.27 8.52
N ALA A 109 8.39 -4.86 7.75
CA ALA A 109 8.09 -4.39 6.39
C ALA A 109 6.67 -3.79 6.31
N LEU A 110 5.69 -4.59 5.91
CA LEU A 110 4.32 -4.15 5.74
C LEU A 110 3.50 -4.43 7.00
N MET A 111 2.37 -3.74 7.09
CA MET A 111 1.42 -3.89 8.18
C MET A 111 0.02 -4.13 7.64
N ALA A 112 -0.78 -4.89 8.40
CA ALA A 112 -2.22 -5.03 8.20
C ALA A 112 -2.93 -4.69 9.52
N LEU A 113 -3.97 -3.86 9.44
CA LEU A 113 -4.64 -3.27 10.58
C LEU A 113 -6.00 -3.94 10.82
N ASN A 114 -6.29 -4.28 12.09
CA ASN A 114 -7.62 -4.64 12.57
C ASN A 114 -8.07 -3.59 13.59
N GLU A 115 -8.69 -2.53 13.11
CA GLU A 115 -9.13 -1.39 13.93
C GLU A 115 -10.14 -1.82 15.01
N SER A 116 -11.03 -2.77 14.69
CA SER A 116 -12.10 -3.20 15.59
C SER A 116 -11.59 -3.92 16.83
N SER A 117 -10.44 -4.59 16.75
CA SER A 117 -9.80 -5.31 17.85
C SER A 117 -8.56 -4.61 18.39
N ALA A 118 -8.20 -3.45 17.84
CA ALA A 118 -6.96 -2.72 18.12
C ALA A 118 -5.72 -3.62 18.00
N LYS A 119 -5.64 -4.34 16.88
CA LYS A 119 -4.52 -5.22 16.56
C LYS A 119 -3.84 -4.80 15.26
N LEU A 120 -2.53 -4.86 15.26
CA LEU A 120 -1.69 -4.59 14.10
C LEU A 120 -0.82 -5.81 13.81
N TYR A 121 -0.83 -6.27 12.57
CA TYR A 121 0.01 -7.39 12.12
C TYR A 121 1.17 -6.84 11.30
N VAL A 122 2.38 -7.35 11.57
CA VAL A 122 3.62 -6.81 10.99
C VAL A 122 4.43 -7.95 10.37
N SER A 123 4.70 -7.86 9.07
CA SER A 123 5.59 -8.78 8.39
C SER A 123 7.06 -8.40 8.63
N ARG A 124 7.93 -9.40 8.54
CA ARG A 124 9.38 -9.20 8.71
C ARG A 124 10.10 -9.67 7.45
N MET A 125 10.39 -8.71 6.58
CA MET A 125 11.16 -9.05 5.40
C MET A 125 12.62 -9.41 5.77
N MET A 126 13.34 -9.96 4.83
CA MET A 126 14.73 -10.37 5.01
C MET A 126 15.61 -9.23 5.51
N PRO A 127 16.32 -9.38 6.64
CA PRO A 127 17.25 -8.38 7.12
C PRO A 127 18.35 -8.12 6.08
N MET A 128 18.70 -6.86 5.87
CA MET A 128 19.74 -6.46 4.91
C MET A 128 21.10 -7.13 5.19
N GLY A 129 21.34 -7.56 6.43
CA GLY A 129 22.52 -8.37 6.83
C GLY A 129 22.30 -9.88 6.70
N GLY A 130 21.07 -10.37 6.56
CA GLY A 130 20.73 -11.78 6.57
C GLY A 130 21.21 -12.55 5.35
N MET A 131 21.40 -11.88 4.22
CA MET A 131 22.08 -12.49 3.06
C MET A 131 23.49 -12.99 3.39
N MET A 132 24.17 -12.40 4.37
CA MET A 132 25.51 -12.80 4.79
C MET A 132 25.53 -13.75 5.98
N THR A 133 24.44 -13.83 6.75
CA THR A 133 24.37 -14.64 7.97
C THR A 133 23.49 -15.88 7.83
N GLY A 134 22.69 -15.97 6.75
CA GLY A 134 21.78 -17.09 6.52
C GLY A 134 20.53 -17.10 7.44
N ALA A 135 20.39 -16.12 8.32
CA ALA A 135 19.22 -16.01 9.19
C ALA A 135 18.14 -15.17 8.50
N VAL A 136 17.01 -15.77 8.16
CA VAL A 136 15.87 -15.11 7.53
C VAL A 136 14.66 -15.26 8.42
N SER A 137 13.94 -14.19 8.69
CA SER A 137 12.72 -14.26 9.50
C SER A 137 11.62 -15.02 8.77
N THR A 138 10.86 -15.81 9.55
CA THR A 138 9.63 -16.50 9.15
C THR A 138 8.42 -15.98 9.94
N ILE A 139 8.60 -14.91 10.70
CA ILE A 139 7.67 -14.44 11.73
C ILE A 139 6.82 -13.28 11.21
N ILE A 140 5.55 -13.31 11.58
CA ILE A 140 4.62 -12.19 11.56
C ILE A 140 4.30 -11.86 13.01
N ASN A 141 4.51 -10.61 13.43
CA ASN A 141 4.16 -10.16 14.78
C ASN A 141 2.73 -9.65 14.83
N GLU A 142 2.01 -10.00 15.90
CA GLU A 142 0.79 -9.31 16.30
C GLU A 142 1.13 -8.32 17.41
N ILE A 143 0.71 -7.06 17.23
CA ILE A 143 0.85 -5.99 18.22
C ILE A 143 -0.53 -5.66 18.76
N ASP A 144 -0.67 -5.64 20.09
CA ASP A 144 -1.82 -5.10 20.77
C ASP A 144 -1.57 -3.61 21.06
N TYR A 145 -2.44 -2.74 20.52
CA TYR A 145 -2.42 -1.31 20.76
C TYR A 145 -3.71 -0.79 21.41
N SER A 146 -4.49 -1.69 22.04
CA SER A 146 -5.70 -1.29 22.79
C SER A 146 -5.39 -0.30 23.91
N ASN A 147 -4.15 -0.31 24.41
CA ASN A 147 -3.58 0.75 25.23
C ASN A 147 -2.38 1.35 24.46
N PRO A 148 -2.54 2.48 23.73
CA PRO A 148 -1.51 2.97 22.81
C PRO A 148 -0.26 3.53 23.52
N VAL A 149 -0.30 3.78 24.84
CA VAL A 149 0.87 4.21 25.62
C VAL A 149 1.65 3.03 26.24
N ASP A 150 1.25 1.81 25.95
CA ASP A 150 1.89 0.57 26.43
C ASP A 150 1.59 -0.54 25.42
N MET A 151 2.04 -0.33 24.18
CA MET A 151 1.91 -1.32 23.10
C MET A 151 2.86 -2.49 23.32
N PHE A 152 2.44 -3.69 22.94
CA PHE A 152 3.31 -4.86 23.04
C PHE A 152 3.04 -5.90 21.94
N SER A 153 4.05 -6.70 21.61
CA SER A 153 3.88 -7.87 20.75
C SER A 153 3.10 -8.94 21.52
N SER A 154 1.85 -9.15 21.15
CA SER A 154 0.92 -10.06 21.85
C SER A 154 1.02 -11.49 21.35
N ASN A 155 1.41 -11.68 20.09
CA ASN A 155 1.59 -13.00 19.47
C ASN A 155 2.62 -12.96 18.32
N GLU A 156 3.09 -14.15 17.94
CA GLU A 156 3.95 -14.36 16.77
C GLU A 156 3.42 -15.56 15.97
N PHE A 157 3.20 -15.37 14.67
CA PHE A 157 2.82 -16.44 13.75
C PHE A 157 4.04 -16.82 12.92
N GLU A 158 4.36 -18.12 12.87
CA GLU A 158 5.48 -18.63 12.10
C GLU A 158 5.01 -19.32 10.82
N VAL A 159 5.41 -18.79 9.66
CA VAL A 159 5.18 -19.42 8.36
C VAL A 159 6.39 -20.24 7.94
N SER A 160 6.19 -21.27 7.10
CA SER A 160 7.27 -22.19 6.73
C SER A 160 8.26 -21.61 5.70
N SER A 161 7.94 -20.48 5.07
CA SER A 161 8.81 -19.85 4.08
C SER A 161 9.42 -18.55 4.59
N PRO A 162 10.68 -18.26 4.23
CA PRO A 162 11.38 -17.09 4.69
C PRO A 162 10.84 -15.79 4.06
N ALA A 163 11.14 -14.67 4.71
CA ALA A 163 10.85 -13.32 4.27
C ALA A 163 9.36 -13.09 3.94
N PRO A 164 8.44 -13.27 4.92
CA PRO A 164 7.08 -12.78 4.78
C PRO A 164 7.13 -11.26 4.52
N HIS A 165 6.52 -10.82 3.44
CA HIS A 165 6.58 -9.41 3.00
C HIS A 165 5.19 -8.79 2.94
N GLY A 166 4.39 -9.13 1.93
CA GLY A 166 3.03 -8.62 1.79
C GLY A 166 2.10 -9.19 2.83
N LEU A 167 1.27 -8.33 3.39
CA LEU A 167 0.23 -8.66 4.36
C LEU A 167 -1.10 -8.08 3.94
N ALA A 168 -2.18 -8.82 4.17
CA ALA A 168 -3.55 -8.33 4.14
C ALA A 168 -4.36 -8.99 5.25
N ILE A 169 -5.44 -8.35 5.65
CA ILE A 169 -6.44 -8.91 6.57
C ILE A 169 -7.81 -8.87 5.87
N ASN A 170 -8.67 -9.85 6.13
CA ASN A 170 -10.03 -9.81 5.63
C ASN A 170 -10.88 -8.78 6.40
N GLN A 171 -12.03 -8.41 5.84
CA GLN A 171 -12.93 -7.41 6.44
C GLN A 171 -13.45 -7.80 7.84
N GLU A 172 -13.53 -9.09 8.13
CA GLU A 172 -13.99 -9.61 9.43
C GLU A 172 -12.88 -9.61 10.48
N GLY A 173 -11.62 -9.40 10.08
CA GLY A 173 -10.48 -9.43 10.99
C GLY A 173 -10.12 -10.82 11.49
N SER A 174 -10.62 -11.86 10.84
CA SER A 174 -10.48 -13.27 11.24
C SER A 174 -9.42 -14.05 10.46
N GLU A 175 -8.96 -13.51 9.32
CA GLU A 175 -7.97 -14.16 8.47
C GLU A 175 -6.90 -13.17 8.02
N ILE A 176 -5.64 -13.54 8.15
CA ILE A 176 -4.48 -12.80 7.64
C ILE A 176 -3.92 -13.56 6.43
N TYR A 177 -3.62 -12.83 5.37
CA TYR A 177 -2.93 -13.34 4.20
C TYR A 177 -1.51 -12.81 4.17
N VAL A 178 -0.57 -13.71 3.90
CA VAL A 178 0.87 -13.42 3.94
C VAL A 178 1.52 -13.99 2.70
N ILE A 179 2.37 -13.23 2.05
CA ILE A 179 3.15 -13.70 0.92
C ILE A 179 4.64 -13.67 1.21
N SER A 180 5.36 -14.73 0.82
CA SER A 180 6.82 -14.76 0.87
C SER A 180 7.39 -14.33 -0.47
N ASN A 181 8.11 -13.21 -0.51
CA ASN A 181 8.70 -12.71 -1.75
C ASN A 181 9.98 -13.46 -2.18
N THR A 182 10.50 -14.34 -1.34
CA THR A 182 11.71 -15.13 -1.63
C THR A 182 11.43 -16.57 -1.98
N ALA A 183 10.22 -17.08 -1.72
CA ALA A 183 9.85 -18.47 -1.95
C ALA A 183 8.57 -18.66 -2.78
N ASP A 184 7.90 -17.57 -3.19
CA ASP A 184 6.65 -17.57 -3.96
C ASP A 184 5.55 -18.43 -3.31
N TRP A 185 5.35 -18.22 -2.01
CA TRP A 185 4.30 -18.84 -1.22
C TRP A 185 3.25 -17.82 -0.76
N LEU A 186 2.01 -18.26 -0.78
CA LEU A 186 0.87 -17.58 -0.17
C LEU A 186 0.39 -18.39 1.04
N TYR A 187 0.23 -17.71 2.16
CA TYR A 187 -0.32 -18.29 3.41
C TYR A 187 -1.61 -17.59 3.79
N LYS A 188 -2.52 -18.38 4.35
CA LYS A 188 -3.67 -17.92 5.10
C LYS A 188 -3.50 -18.34 6.55
N ILE A 189 -3.58 -17.39 7.48
CA ILE A 189 -3.55 -17.61 8.92
C ILE A 189 -4.95 -17.32 9.44
N ILE A 190 -5.61 -18.32 10.02
CA ILE A 190 -6.93 -18.16 10.64
C ILE A 190 -6.71 -17.78 12.10
N ILE A 191 -7.22 -16.63 12.50
CA ILE A 191 -7.12 -16.11 13.86
C ILE A 191 -8.25 -16.75 14.67
N PRO A 192 -7.94 -17.45 15.79
CA PRO A 192 -8.98 -18.11 16.58
C PRO A 192 -9.81 -17.10 17.37
N GLU A 193 -11.13 -17.33 17.42
CA GLU A 193 -12.05 -16.51 18.23
C GLU A 193 -11.94 -16.82 19.76
N ASN A 194 -11.51 -18.03 20.12
CA ASN A 194 -11.51 -18.53 21.51
C ASN A 194 -10.31 -19.42 21.79
N GLU A 195 -9.18 -18.89 22.21
CA GLU A 195 -8.00 -19.61 22.80
C GLU A 195 -7.58 -20.94 22.10
N GLU A 196 -8.10 -21.24 20.91
CA GLU A 196 -7.63 -22.33 20.06
C GLU A 196 -6.35 -21.88 19.34
N THR A 197 -5.53 -22.85 18.96
CA THR A 197 -4.32 -22.54 18.18
C THR A 197 -4.70 -22.08 16.77
N GLU A 198 -4.00 -21.08 16.26
CA GLU A 198 -4.12 -20.61 14.89
C GLU A 198 -3.93 -21.74 13.88
N GLN A 199 -4.64 -21.65 12.76
CA GLN A 199 -4.47 -22.57 11.63
C GLN A 199 -3.74 -21.85 10.51
N ILE A 200 -2.66 -22.43 10.01
CA ILE A 200 -1.89 -21.89 8.89
C ILE A 200 -2.00 -22.82 7.69
N VAL A 201 -2.53 -22.29 6.59
CA VAL A 201 -2.62 -22.98 5.30
C VAL A 201 -1.71 -22.28 4.30
N GLY A 202 -0.72 -23.01 3.77
CA GLY A 202 0.20 -22.48 2.76
C GLY A 202 0.02 -23.16 1.41
N VAL A 203 0.12 -22.38 0.33
CA VAL A 203 0.12 -22.86 -1.04
C VAL A 203 1.28 -22.25 -1.83
N VAL A 204 1.85 -23.04 -2.74
CA VAL A 204 2.83 -22.54 -3.73
C VAL A 204 2.09 -21.74 -4.78
N MET A 205 2.53 -20.51 -5.03
CA MET A 205 1.90 -19.61 -6.00
C MET A 205 2.19 -20.01 -7.45
N ASP A 206 3.36 -20.64 -7.70
CA ASP A 206 3.69 -21.25 -8.97
C ASP A 206 4.28 -22.64 -8.74
N VAL A 207 3.65 -23.66 -9.30
CA VAL A 207 4.12 -25.06 -9.23
C VAL A 207 5.49 -25.30 -9.88
N ASN A 208 5.94 -24.38 -10.73
CA ASN A 208 7.25 -24.41 -11.33
C ASN A 208 8.32 -23.65 -10.52
N SER A 209 7.89 -22.84 -9.54
CA SER A 209 8.81 -22.22 -8.60
C SER A 209 9.35 -23.28 -7.66
N PRO A 210 10.64 -23.62 -7.72
CA PRO A 210 11.19 -24.58 -6.78
C PRO A 210 11.08 -24.00 -5.35
N ASN A 211 10.94 -24.88 -4.36
CA ASN A 211 11.20 -24.55 -2.95
C ASN A 211 12.67 -24.12 -2.82
N ILE A 212 12.97 -22.87 -3.10
CA ILE A 212 14.35 -22.41 -3.08
C ILE A 212 14.64 -21.86 -1.70
N GLU A 213 15.29 -22.67 -0.91
CA GLU A 213 16.34 -22.17 -0.04
C GLU A 213 17.28 -21.35 -0.93
N PHE A 214 17.70 -20.16 -0.48
CA PHE A 214 18.67 -19.29 -1.15
C PHE A 214 19.74 -20.08 -1.89
N SER A 215 19.48 -20.48 -3.12
CA SER A 215 20.45 -21.13 -3.98
C SER A 215 20.87 -20.14 -5.05
N ASN A 216 22.16 -20.11 -5.39
CA ASN A 216 22.73 -19.30 -6.46
C ASN A 216 22.28 -19.75 -7.87
N ILE A 217 21.05 -20.23 -8.01
CA ILE A 217 20.52 -20.71 -9.27
C ILE A 217 19.64 -19.61 -9.85
N GLU A 218 19.90 -19.23 -11.09
CA GLU A 218 19.01 -18.39 -11.90
C GLU A 218 17.70 -19.15 -12.10
N VAL A 219 16.62 -18.62 -11.56
CA VAL A 219 15.29 -19.21 -11.68
C VAL A 219 14.28 -18.10 -11.92
N ASP A 220 13.42 -18.32 -12.87
CA ASP A 220 12.24 -17.48 -13.08
C ASP A 220 11.35 -17.54 -11.86
N ARG A 221 11.02 -16.37 -11.31
CA ARG A 221 10.23 -16.28 -10.09
C ARG A 221 9.13 -15.23 -10.20
N LEU A 222 8.02 -15.51 -9.52
CA LEU A 222 6.91 -14.57 -9.39
C LEU A 222 7.30 -13.33 -8.59
N LYS A 223 8.09 -13.49 -7.55
CA LYS A 223 8.45 -12.42 -6.58
C LYS A 223 7.23 -11.64 -6.12
N PRO A 224 6.32 -12.27 -5.40
CA PRO A 224 5.16 -11.58 -4.88
C PRO A 224 5.59 -10.49 -3.88
N ILE A 225 4.96 -9.32 -3.96
CA ILE A 225 5.37 -8.12 -3.19
C ILE A 225 4.33 -7.75 -2.15
N GLN A 226 3.07 -7.57 -2.58
CA GLN A 226 1.97 -7.21 -1.69
C GLN A 226 0.69 -7.91 -2.12
N CYS A 227 -0.22 -8.06 -1.16
CA CYS A 227 -1.57 -8.51 -1.41
C CYS A 227 -2.58 -7.57 -0.76
N VAL A 228 -3.80 -7.58 -1.26
CA VAL A 228 -4.93 -6.87 -0.70
C VAL A 228 -6.16 -7.77 -0.72
N SER A 229 -6.85 -7.87 0.42
CA SER A 229 -8.16 -8.52 0.48
C SER A 229 -9.21 -7.57 -0.10
N VAL A 230 -9.81 -7.96 -1.20
CA VAL A 230 -10.80 -7.10 -1.88
C VAL A 230 -12.24 -7.39 -1.44
N ASN A 231 -12.44 -8.55 -0.82
CA ASN A 231 -13.65 -8.95 -0.08
C ASN A 231 -13.34 -10.20 0.75
N ASN A 232 -14.34 -10.78 1.42
CA ASN A 232 -14.14 -11.94 2.30
C ASN A 232 -13.74 -13.25 1.57
N SER A 233 -13.67 -13.27 0.25
CA SER A 233 -13.36 -14.48 -0.53
C SER A 233 -12.29 -14.27 -1.61
N LEU A 234 -11.85 -13.04 -1.86
CA LEU A 234 -10.92 -12.73 -2.93
C LEU A 234 -9.71 -11.96 -2.42
N LEU A 235 -8.54 -12.34 -2.93
CA LEU A 235 -7.26 -11.68 -2.68
C LEU A 235 -6.59 -11.34 -4.02
N VAL A 236 -6.11 -10.12 -4.14
CA VAL A 236 -5.28 -9.69 -5.28
C VAL A 236 -3.84 -9.58 -4.85
N VAL A 237 -2.93 -10.19 -5.63
CA VAL A 237 -1.49 -10.29 -5.30
C VAL A 237 -0.66 -9.69 -6.41
N THR A 238 0.24 -8.76 -6.09
CA THR A 238 1.22 -8.22 -7.03
C THR A 238 2.46 -9.11 -7.11
N CYS A 239 2.91 -9.40 -8.32
CA CYS A 239 4.11 -10.18 -8.60
C CYS A 239 5.06 -9.37 -9.47
N SER A 240 6.19 -8.94 -8.92
CA SER A 240 7.16 -8.12 -9.67
C SER A 240 7.93 -8.91 -10.72
N ALA A 241 7.97 -10.22 -10.59
CA ALA A 241 8.57 -11.20 -11.50
C ALA A 241 10.06 -10.97 -11.82
N GLY A 242 10.55 -11.58 -12.90
CA GLY A 242 11.94 -11.51 -13.32
C GLY A 242 12.83 -12.61 -12.75
N ILE A 243 14.14 -12.52 -12.98
CA ILE A 243 15.14 -13.49 -12.49
C ILE A 243 15.63 -13.06 -11.11
N THR A 244 15.73 -14.02 -10.19
CA THR A 244 16.10 -13.73 -8.78
C THR A 244 17.58 -13.33 -8.63
N TYR A 245 18.48 -13.75 -9.50
CA TYR A 245 19.93 -13.67 -9.29
C TYR A 245 20.76 -13.20 -10.47
N ASP A 246 20.20 -12.48 -11.43
CA ASP A 246 21.06 -11.82 -12.39
C ASP A 246 21.28 -10.34 -12.02
N LEU A 247 22.18 -10.11 -11.08
CA LEU A 247 22.69 -8.79 -10.76
C LEU A 247 23.48 -8.15 -11.93
N TYR A 248 23.84 -8.94 -12.96
CA TYR A 248 24.77 -8.52 -14.00
C TYR A 248 24.20 -8.57 -15.41
N SER A 249 23.24 -9.44 -15.73
CA SER A 249 22.73 -9.58 -17.11
C SER A 249 21.45 -8.75 -17.36
N GLY A 250 20.71 -8.39 -16.36
CA GLY A 250 19.47 -7.61 -16.49
C GLY A 250 18.36 -8.31 -17.29
N ASN A 251 18.49 -9.60 -17.53
CA ASN A 251 17.56 -10.39 -18.33
C ASN A 251 16.46 -10.96 -17.45
N ASP A 252 15.44 -10.15 -17.15
CA ASP A 252 14.19 -10.71 -16.64
C ASP A 252 13.56 -11.56 -17.75
N THR A 253 13.08 -12.75 -17.41
CA THR A 253 12.53 -13.69 -18.39
C THR A 253 11.01 -13.69 -18.40
N ILE A 254 10.37 -13.24 -17.33
CA ILE A 254 8.92 -13.13 -17.22
C ILE A 254 8.50 -11.70 -16.85
N PRO A 255 7.43 -11.17 -17.47
CA PRO A 255 6.89 -9.87 -17.12
C PRO A 255 6.26 -9.88 -15.73
N GLY A 256 6.16 -8.71 -15.11
CA GLY A 256 5.35 -8.52 -13.92
C GLY A 256 3.88 -8.79 -14.18
N HIS A 257 3.18 -9.34 -13.18
CA HIS A 257 1.77 -9.67 -13.30
C HIS A 257 1.06 -9.58 -11.95
N ILE A 258 -0.25 -9.71 -11.99
CA ILE A 258 -1.11 -9.73 -10.82
C ILE A 258 -1.97 -10.98 -10.88
N GLN A 259 -2.15 -11.60 -9.73
CA GLN A 259 -2.94 -12.80 -9.54
C GLN A 259 -4.19 -12.50 -8.70
N LEU A 260 -5.32 -13.08 -9.10
CA LEU A 260 -6.56 -13.13 -8.33
C LEU A 260 -6.71 -14.52 -7.71
N TRP A 261 -6.93 -14.57 -6.40
CA TRP A 261 -7.03 -15.81 -5.64
C TRP A 261 -8.38 -15.92 -4.92
N ASP A 262 -8.95 -17.13 -4.93
CA ASP A 262 -10.02 -17.51 -4.01
C ASP A 262 -9.42 -17.86 -2.65
N THR A 263 -9.81 -17.13 -1.61
CA THR A 263 -9.26 -17.30 -0.25
C THR A 263 -9.92 -18.44 0.52
N VAL A 264 -11.08 -18.92 0.10
CA VAL A 264 -11.77 -20.05 0.73
C VAL A 264 -11.08 -21.36 0.35
N THR A 265 -10.78 -21.52 -0.93
CA THR A 265 -10.15 -22.73 -1.47
C THR A 265 -8.63 -22.61 -1.61
N MET A 266 -8.08 -21.42 -1.47
CA MET A 266 -6.66 -21.09 -1.71
C MET A 266 -6.23 -21.52 -3.14
N THR A 267 -7.02 -21.16 -4.14
CA THR A 267 -6.75 -21.47 -5.54
C THR A 267 -6.65 -20.21 -6.40
N LEU A 268 -5.73 -20.24 -7.36
CA LEU A 268 -5.59 -19.19 -8.37
C LEU A 268 -6.81 -19.20 -9.30
N LEU A 269 -7.45 -18.03 -9.44
CA LEU A 269 -8.61 -17.84 -10.30
C LEU A 269 -8.22 -17.25 -11.66
N ASP A 270 -7.44 -16.17 -11.66
CA ASP A 270 -7.07 -15.46 -12.89
C ASP A 270 -5.73 -14.73 -12.73
N THR A 271 -5.15 -14.31 -13.86
CA THR A 271 -3.87 -13.59 -13.91
C THR A 271 -3.85 -12.60 -15.07
N VAL A 272 -3.41 -11.36 -14.80
CA VAL A 272 -3.12 -10.35 -15.83
C VAL A 272 -1.64 -10.01 -15.84
N GLN A 273 -1.09 -9.77 -17.03
CA GLN A 273 0.32 -9.42 -17.24
C GLN A 273 0.42 -7.96 -17.67
N PHE A 274 1.47 -7.29 -17.18
CA PHE A 274 1.84 -5.94 -17.59
C PHE A 274 2.90 -5.92 -18.68
N ASN A 275 3.19 -4.73 -19.17
CA ASN A 275 4.31 -4.51 -20.09
C ASN A 275 5.62 -4.99 -19.46
N TRP A 276 6.57 -5.34 -20.32
CA TRP A 276 7.90 -5.76 -19.93
C TRP A 276 8.58 -4.74 -19.02
N LYS A 277 9.16 -5.19 -17.90
CA LYS A 277 9.85 -4.36 -16.91
C LYS A 277 8.97 -3.45 -16.05
N SER A 278 7.65 -3.58 -16.07
CA SER A 278 6.76 -2.72 -15.24
C SER A 278 6.88 -2.98 -13.75
N LYS A 279 7.15 -4.22 -13.32
CA LYS A 279 7.37 -4.63 -11.92
C LYS A 279 6.27 -4.13 -10.98
N PRO A 280 5.06 -4.74 -10.99
CA PRO A 280 4.00 -4.45 -10.03
C PRO A 280 4.52 -4.50 -8.59
N TRP A 281 4.20 -3.46 -7.82
CA TRP A 281 4.74 -3.26 -6.48
C TRP A 281 3.63 -3.18 -5.44
N HIS A 282 3.35 -2.01 -4.87
CA HIS A 282 2.25 -1.88 -3.92
C HIS A 282 0.89 -1.80 -4.61
N ILE A 283 -0.14 -2.25 -3.90
CA ILE A 283 -1.53 -2.32 -4.37
C ILE A 283 -2.46 -1.86 -3.27
N ILE A 284 -3.54 -1.16 -3.64
CA ILE A 284 -4.61 -0.74 -2.76
C ILE A 284 -5.96 -1.03 -3.40
N ASN A 285 -6.94 -1.38 -2.59
CA ASN A 285 -8.33 -1.58 -3.01
C ASN A 285 -9.07 -0.24 -3.08
N SER A 286 -9.94 -0.07 -4.06
CA SER A 286 -10.86 1.06 -4.10
C SER A 286 -11.88 0.98 -2.94
N PRO A 287 -12.12 2.09 -2.22
CA PRO A 287 -13.15 2.10 -1.17
C PRO A 287 -14.58 2.14 -1.71
N VAL A 288 -14.76 2.40 -3.01
CA VAL A 288 -16.07 2.69 -3.61
C VAL A 288 -16.46 1.78 -4.78
N ASN A 289 -15.49 1.10 -5.41
CA ASN A 289 -15.71 0.26 -6.60
C ASN A 289 -15.02 -1.10 -6.46
N GLU A 290 -15.40 -2.08 -7.31
CA GLU A 290 -14.68 -3.35 -7.48
C GLU A 290 -13.41 -3.13 -8.34
N GLU A 291 -12.51 -2.30 -7.83
CA GLU A 291 -11.27 -1.90 -8.47
C GLU A 291 -10.11 -1.97 -7.48
N ALA A 292 -8.92 -2.20 -8.00
CA ALA A 292 -7.67 -2.10 -7.25
C ALA A 292 -6.66 -1.29 -8.07
N PHE A 293 -5.83 -0.50 -7.37
CA PHE A 293 -4.83 0.35 -7.99
C PHE A 293 -3.43 -0.12 -7.64
N VAL A 294 -2.53 -0.10 -8.61
CA VAL A 294 -1.20 -0.70 -8.50
C VAL A 294 -0.13 0.30 -8.90
N ALA A 295 0.86 0.47 -8.03
CA ALA A 295 2.10 1.13 -8.38
C ALA A 295 2.99 0.15 -9.17
N LEU A 296 3.43 0.56 -10.34
CA LEU A 296 4.36 -0.16 -11.20
C LEU A 296 5.75 0.44 -11.01
N SER A 297 6.63 -0.25 -10.29
CA SER A 297 7.94 0.30 -9.90
C SER A 297 8.85 0.56 -11.10
N GLY A 298 8.69 -0.20 -12.17
CA GLY A 298 9.50 -0.05 -13.36
C GLY A 298 10.93 -0.55 -13.19
N ASP A 299 11.73 -0.20 -14.17
CA ASP A 299 13.17 -0.48 -14.20
C ASP A 299 13.90 0.75 -14.75
N ASN A 300 14.75 1.36 -13.94
CA ASN A 300 15.42 2.63 -14.27
C ASN A 300 16.30 2.58 -15.54
N LEU A 301 16.62 1.37 -16.02
CA LEU A 301 17.30 1.18 -17.30
C LEU A 301 16.36 1.23 -18.51
N TYR A 302 15.05 1.22 -18.29
CA TYR A 302 14.02 1.18 -19.33
C TYR A 302 13.03 2.33 -19.15
N PRO A 303 13.17 3.41 -19.94
CA PRO A 303 12.24 4.54 -19.88
C PRO A 303 10.78 4.10 -20.07
N ARG A 304 9.84 4.73 -19.35
CA ARG A 304 8.41 4.41 -19.39
C ARG A 304 8.06 2.98 -18.94
N SER A 305 8.87 2.38 -18.09
CA SER A 305 8.52 1.12 -17.44
C SER A 305 7.80 1.31 -16.11
N ALA A 306 8.03 2.46 -15.43
CA ALA A 306 7.30 2.84 -14.22
C ALA A 306 5.96 3.50 -14.55
N GLY A 307 4.94 3.21 -13.75
CA GLY A 307 3.59 3.68 -14.00
C GLY A 307 2.61 3.37 -12.88
N VAL A 308 1.34 3.60 -13.18
CA VAL A 308 0.19 3.29 -12.32
C VAL A 308 -0.85 2.56 -13.15
N ALA A 309 -1.54 1.60 -12.57
CA ALA A 309 -2.61 0.87 -13.25
C ALA A 309 -3.84 0.74 -12.35
N CYS A 310 -5.00 0.69 -13.00
CA CYS A 310 -6.27 0.28 -12.39
C CYS A 310 -6.65 -1.10 -12.90
N LEU A 311 -7.07 -1.94 -11.98
CA LEU A 311 -7.62 -3.27 -12.24
C LEU A 311 -9.09 -3.29 -11.86
N THR A 312 -9.90 -3.99 -12.65
CA THR A 312 -11.24 -4.40 -12.26
C THR A 312 -11.22 -5.88 -11.95
N TYR A 313 -11.97 -6.29 -10.94
CA TYR A 313 -12.09 -7.69 -10.56
C TYR A 313 -13.57 -8.08 -10.39
N ALA A 314 -13.87 -9.34 -10.64
CA ALA A 314 -15.14 -9.97 -10.36
C ALA A 314 -14.90 -11.32 -9.66
N SER A 315 -15.94 -12.15 -9.51
CA SER A 315 -15.85 -13.42 -8.76
C SER A 315 -14.70 -14.35 -9.19
N ASP A 316 -14.33 -14.35 -10.46
CA ASP A 316 -13.33 -15.25 -11.04
C ASP A 316 -12.51 -14.61 -12.19
N THR A 317 -12.60 -13.30 -12.35
CA THR A 317 -11.93 -12.57 -13.44
C THR A 317 -11.21 -11.33 -12.94
N LEU A 318 -10.07 -11.05 -13.57
CA LEU A 318 -9.24 -9.88 -13.34
C LEU A 318 -8.92 -9.23 -14.69
N ALA A 319 -9.06 -7.91 -14.79
CA ALA A 319 -8.75 -7.19 -16.01
C ALA A 319 -8.06 -5.84 -15.72
N ILE A 320 -7.18 -5.42 -16.60
CA ILE A 320 -6.59 -4.09 -16.56
C ILE A 320 -7.62 -3.12 -17.19
N ASN A 321 -8.05 -2.12 -16.42
CA ASN A 321 -8.96 -1.08 -16.86
C ASN A 321 -8.20 0.03 -17.59
N TRP A 322 -7.16 0.55 -16.96
CA TRP A 322 -6.25 1.54 -17.55
C TRP A 322 -4.83 1.41 -17.00
N GLU A 323 -3.85 1.91 -17.75
CA GLU A 323 -2.44 2.02 -17.37
C GLU A 323 -1.90 3.39 -17.78
N THR A 324 -1.10 4.00 -16.91
CA THR A 324 -0.41 5.27 -17.18
C THR A 324 1.09 5.12 -16.91
N TYR A 325 1.92 5.36 -17.92
CA TYR A 325 3.38 5.32 -17.85
C TYR A 325 3.98 6.68 -18.19
N SER A 326 5.10 7.04 -17.56
CA SER A 326 5.84 8.27 -17.89
C SER A 326 7.35 8.06 -17.79
N GLU A 327 8.10 8.88 -18.54
CA GLU A 327 9.55 9.00 -18.38
C GLU A 327 9.94 9.75 -17.10
N ASP A 328 9.00 10.49 -16.52
CA ASP A 328 9.19 11.24 -15.27
C ASP A 328 9.01 10.37 -14.01
N PHE A 329 8.57 9.12 -14.16
CA PHE A 329 8.37 8.21 -13.04
C PHE A 329 9.57 7.31 -12.84
N GLU A 330 10.07 7.25 -11.61
CA GLU A 330 11.21 6.43 -11.28
C GLU A 330 10.99 5.67 -9.99
N ALA A 331 11.00 4.35 -10.08
CA ALA A 331 10.83 3.43 -8.97
C ALA A 331 9.60 3.75 -8.09
N LEU A 332 8.41 3.83 -8.72
CA LEU A 332 7.17 4.04 -7.97
C LEU A 332 6.99 2.93 -6.92
N HIS A 333 6.55 3.29 -5.71
CA HIS A 333 6.57 2.36 -4.59
C HIS A 333 5.24 2.27 -3.85
N GLY A 334 4.92 3.21 -2.97
CA GLY A 334 3.67 3.24 -2.21
C GLY A 334 2.51 3.77 -3.05
N ILE A 335 1.31 3.28 -2.79
CA ILE A 335 0.08 3.76 -3.41
C ILE A 335 -1.04 3.75 -2.38
N ASP A 336 -1.88 4.78 -2.41
CA ASP A 336 -3.10 4.88 -1.64
C ASP A 336 -4.16 5.67 -2.41
N VAL A 337 -5.39 5.67 -1.94
CA VAL A 337 -6.55 6.27 -2.60
C VAL A 337 -7.35 7.11 -1.61
N SER A 338 -7.88 8.26 -2.05
CA SER A 338 -8.76 9.09 -1.22
C SER A 338 -10.02 8.33 -0.78
N ALA A 339 -10.57 8.67 0.37
CA ALA A 339 -11.76 8.00 0.92
C ALA A 339 -12.98 8.07 0.00
N ASP A 340 -13.09 9.10 -0.87
CA ASP A 340 -14.13 9.21 -1.87
C ASP A 340 -13.82 8.49 -3.20
N GLY A 341 -12.65 7.85 -3.30
CA GLY A 341 -12.21 7.06 -4.44
C GLY A 341 -11.82 7.87 -5.67
N LYS A 342 -11.61 9.20 -5.57
CA LYS A 342 -11.38 10.05 -6.75
C LYS A 342 -9.91 10.30 -7.05
N ASN A 343 -9.06 10.37 -6.03
CA ASN A 343 -7.65 10.69 -6.17
C ASN A 343 -6.79 9.49 -5.77
N LEU A 344 -5.76 9.21 -6.56
CA LEU A 344 -4.69 8.28 -6.22
C LEU A 344 -3.45 9.04 -5.84
N PHE A 345 -2.76 8.55 -4.83
CA PHE A 345 -1.50 9.05 -4.32
C PHE A 345 -0.43 7.97 -4.51
N VAL A 346 0.69 8.33 -5.12
CA VAL A 346 1.75 7.37 -5.44
C VAL A 346 3.11 7.96 -5.11
N SER A 347 3.88 7.30 -4.26
CA SER A 347 5.23 7.73 -3.91
C SER A 347 6.25 7.31 -4.97
N GLY A 348 7.04 8.26 -5.45
CA GLY A 348 8.19 8.04 -6.32
C GLY A 348 9.45 7.86 -5.48
N ARG A 349 9.90 6.61 -5.33
CA ARG A 349 11.09 6.30 -4.55
C ARG A 349 12.37 6.82 -5.22
N GLY A 350 12.44 6.75 -6.55
CA GLY A 350 13.57 7.19 -7.33
C GLY A 350 13.54 8.67 -7.68
N ASP A 351 12.39 9.21 -8.02
CA ASP A 351 12.23 10.60 -8.44
C ASP A 351 11.97 11.58 -7.28
N GLY A 352 11.63 11.08 -6.09
CA GLY A 352 11.46 11.89 -4.88
C GLY A 352 10.19 12.74 -4.85
N ASN A 353 9.14 12.32 -5.52
CA ASN A 353 7.86 13.02 -5.56
C ASN A 353 6.72 12.19 -4.98
N LEU A 354 5.67 12.88 -4.53
CA LEU A 354 4.34 12.33 -4.40
C LEU A 354 3.55 12.71 -5.65
N HIS A 355 3.14 11.71 -6.43
CA HIS A 355 2.34 11.91 -7.63
C HIS A 355 0.85 11.72 -7.31
N ILE A 356 0.00 12.59 -7.88
CA ILE A 356 -1.43 12.58 -7.69
C ILE A 356 -2.11 12.38 -9.03
N PHE A 357 -3.08 11.44 -9.08
CA PHE A 357 -3.80 11.07 -10.29
C PHE A 357 -5.31 11.07 -10.05
N HIS A 358 -6.08 11.27 -11.11
CA HIS A 358 -7.49 10.91 -11.12
C HIS A 358 -7.63 9.38 -11.12
N ALA A 359 -8.35 8.82 -10.16
CA ALA A 359 -8.49 7.36 -10.00
C ALA A 359 -9.31 6.71 -11.13
N ASP A 360 -10.24 7.44 -11.73
CA ASP A 360 -11.11 6.94 -12.82
C ASP A 360 -10.39 6.82 -14.17
N SER A 361 -9.37 7.64 -14.41
CA SER A 361 -8.72 7.76 -15.72
C SER A 361 -7.21 7.52 -15.72
N GLY A 362 -6.57 7.56 -14.55
CA GLY A 362 -5.11 7.52 -14.44
C GLY A 362 -4.40 8.79 -14.98
N GLU A 363 -5.14 9.86 -15.22
CA GLU A 363 -4.56 11.14 -15.63
C GLU A 363 -3.83 11.78 -14.44
N LYS A 364 -2.56 12.15 -14.65
CA LYS A 364 -1.77 12.80 -13.60
C LYS A 364 -2.26 14.25 -13.38
N ILE A 365 -2.66 14.56 -12.15
CA ILE A 365 -3.09 15.89 -11.73
C ILE A 365 -1.87 16.77 -11.47
N LYS A 366 -0.99 16.34 -10.56
CA LYS A 366 0.23 17.06 -10.15
C LYS A 366 1.26 16.14 -9.50
N SER A 367 2.42 16.71 -9.22
CA SER A 367 3.46 16.08 -8.38
C SER A 367 3.90 17.07 -7.32
N ILE A 368 4.12 16.61 -6.09
CA ILE A 368 4.62 17.40 -4.97
C ILE A 368 6.01 16.86 -4.61
N SER A 369 7.02 17.73 -4.56
CA SER A 369 8.39 17.30 -4.23
C SER A 369 8.54 17.00 -2.75
N LEU A 370 9.12 15.82 -2.44
CA LEU A 370 9.42 15.37 -1.08
C LEU A 370 10.87 15.67 -0.65
N GLY A 371 11.59 16.47 -1.45
CA GLY A 371 12.96 16.83 -1.16
C GLY A 371 14.01 16.05 -1.96
N HIS A 372 15.26 16.10 -1.51
CA HIS A 372 16.38 15.49 -2.22
C HIS A 372 16.68 14.09 -1.68
N ASN A 373 16.66 13.07 -2.54
CA ASN A 373 16.91 11.66 -2.21
C ASN A 373 16.07 11.11 -1.04
N PRO A 374 14.76 11.32 -0.99
CA PRO A 374 13.94 10.90 0.13
C PRO A 374 13.79 9.38 0.22
N SER A 375 13.90 8.66 -0.90
CA SER A 375 13.56 7.23 -1.00
C SER A 375 12.19 6.95 -0.42
N ALA A 376 11.17 7.64 -0.94
CA ALA A 376 9.78 7.53 -0.49
C ALA A 376 9.26 6.09 -0.61
N ALA A 377 8.50 5.63 0.39
CA ALA A 377 8.10 4.22 0.50
C ALA A 377 6.57 4.07 0.65
N GLY A 378 6.09 3.11 1.43
CA GLY A 378 4.67 2.77 1.53
C GLY A 378 3.86 3.83 2.28
N ILE A 379 2.93 4.46 1.60
CA ILE A 379 2.15 5.62 2.06
C ILE A 379 0.80 5.23 2.64
N SER A 380 0.19 6.15 3.38
CA SER A 380 -1.21 6.10 3.76
C SER A 380 -1.84 7.49 3.75
N THR A 381 -3.14 7.56 3.52
CA THR A 381 -3.90 8.80 3.32
C THR A 381 -5.04 8.90 4.31
N VAL A 382 -5.33 10.10 4.75
CA VAL A 382 -6.50 10.43 5.57
C VAL A 382 -7.08 11.76 5.14
N TYR A 383 -8.38 11.93 5.30
CA TYR A 383 -9.07 13.19 5.08
C TYR A 383 -9.17 13.95 6.41
N LYS A 384 -8.43 15.05 6.59
CA LYS A 384 -8.41 15.85 7.82
C LYS A 384 -8.26 17.35 7.59
#